data_38086ca896b16fa72bf9f513952579c2
#
_entry.id   38086ca896b16fa72bf9f513952579c2
#
_cell.length_a   1.000
_cell.length_b   1.000
_cell.length_c   1.000
_cell.angle_alpha   90.00
_cell.angle_beta   90.00
_cell.angle_gamma   90.00
#
_symmetry.space_group_name_H-M   'P 1'
#
loop_
_entity.id
_entity.type
_entity.pdbx_description
1 polymer ?
#
loop_
_entity_poly.entity_id
_entity_poly.type
_entity_poly.pdbx_seq_one_letter_code
_entity_poly.pdbx_strand_id
1 'polypeptide(L)'
;MSFDFDATVVGAGAVGLACGRALARRGLSVLVLESEPHIGQGVSSRNSEVIHGGLYYPTGSLKARFCVEGRRALYAFLDSHKVDHRKCGKLVVATDEAEVGRIEAIFRQATTNGVEGLEHLTGPQARALEPGLNAHAAMLSPESGVFDSHGYMLALEGEIGATGGSVVVSTPFERAEPLSGGGFRIVAGGEGGATLTSRLLVTAPGLSAQAVAARIEGYPVERIPKGHFGKGVYFRLTGKAPFERLIYPPPIAGALGTHYRKDLGGQAVFGPDLMFVESEDYSVDPAKAEVFAGYIRRFWPGLPVGALTPDYAGIRPKLHGLGEDQPDFQLHGREVHGLNGLVALFGIESPGLTSSLAIGEAVSEMLTHD
;
A
#
# COMPACT_ATOMS: atom_id res chain seq x y z
N MET A 1 -28.17 -22.89 -8.25
CA MET A 1 -28.21 -22.67 -6.79
C MET A 1 -28.31 -21.19 -6.53
N SER A 2 -29.07 -20.78 -5.51
CA SER A 2 -29.04 -19.39 -5.04
C SER A 2 -27.91 -19.27 -4.03
N PHE A 3 -27.06 -18.27 -4.15
CA PHE A 3 -26.04 -17.92 -3.17
C PHE A 3 -26.58 -16.80 -2.25
N ASP A 4 -26.05 -16.71 -1.03
CA ASP A 4 -26.37 -15.61 -0.12
C ASP A 4 -25.78 -14.29 -0.65
N PHE A 5 -24.59 -14.35 -1.27
CA PHE A 5 -23.91 -13.23 -1.92
C PHE A 5 -23.30 -13.63 -3.26
N ASP A 6 -23.25 -12.71 -4.22
CA ASP A 6 -22.49 -12.92 -5.45
C ASP A 6 -20.98 -12.95 -5.19
N ALA A 7 -20.49 -12.10 -4.30
CA ALA A 7 -19.07 -12.02 -3.96
C ALA A 7 -18.84 -11.77 -2.47
N THR A 8 -17.89 -12.50 -1.91
CA THR A 8 -17.37 -12.24 -0.55
C THR A 8 -15.90 -11.83 -0.65
N VAL A 9 -15.53 -10.77 0.07
CA VAL A 9 -14.16 -10.26 0.18
C VAL A 9 -13.67 -10.44 1.61
N VAL A 10 -12.50 -11.02 1.81
CA VAL A 10 -11.86 -11.19 3.12
C VAL A 10 -10.80 -10.11 3.32
N GLY A 11 -11.02 -9.26 4.33
CA GLY A 11 -10.19 -8.11 4.69
C GLY A 11 -10.77 -6.78 4.23
N ALA A 12 -11.05 -5.86 5.16
CA ALA A 12 -11.54 -4.50 4.90
C ALA A 12 -10.42 -3.45 5.03
N GLY A 13 -9.20 -3.77 4.58
CA GLY A 13 -8.18 -2.78 4.27
C GLY A 13 -8.47 -2.09 2.93
N ALA A 14 -7.67 -1.08 2.56
CA ALA A 14 -7.85 -0.31 1.34
C ALA A 14 -7.99 -1.17 0.06
N VAL A 15 -7.21 -2.25 -0.04
CA VAL A 15 -7.26 -3.16 -1.20
C VAL A 15 -8.51 -4.00 -1.22
N GLY A 16 -8.91 -4.59 -0.08
CA GLY A 16 -10.13 -5.39 0.00
C GLY A 16 -11.38 -4.55 -0.25
N LEU A 17 -11.46 -3.35 0.33
CA LEU A 17 -12.55 -2.40 0.07
C LEU A 17 -12.59 -1.97 -1.41
N ALA A 18 -11.43 -1.73 -2.05
CA ALA A 18 -11.38 -1.41 -3.47
C ALA A 18 -11.85 -2.59 -4.34
N CYS A 19 -11.51 -3.84 -3.99
CA CYS A 19 -12.04 -5.04 -4.65
C CYS A 19 -13.56 -5.15 -4.47
N GLY A 20 -14.05 -4.99 -3.23
CA GLY A 20 -15.49 -5.01 -2.93
C GLY A 20 -16.26 -3.96 -3.73
N ARG A 21 -15.75 -2.72 -3.76
CA ARG A 21 -16.29 -1.64 -4.56
C ARG A 21 -16.34 -1.98 -6.07
N ALA A 22 -15.24 -2.51 -6.63
CA ALA A 22 -15.18 -2.83 -8.05
C ALA A 22 -16.23 -3.89 -8.44
N LEU A 23 -16.40 -4.92 -7.60
CA LEU A 23 -17.42 -5.95 -7.78
C LEU A 23 -18.85 -5.38 -7.62
N ALA A 24 -19.09 -4.57 -6.59
CA ALA A 24 -20.37 -3.94 -6.34
C ALA A 24 -20.80 -3.02 -7.50
N ARG A 25 -19.89 -2.27 -8.09
CA ARG A 25 -20.14 -1.45 -9.29
C ARG A 25 -20.49 -2.26 -10.54
N ARG A 26 -20.20 -3.55 -10.56
CA ARG A 26 -20.67 -4.49 -11.60
C ARG A 26 -22.07 -5.06 -11.32
N GLY A 27 -22.74 -4.57 -10.29
CA GLY A 27 -24.08 -5.00 -9.90
C GLY A 27 -24.13 -6.28 -9.10
N LEU A 28 -22.99 -6.72 -8.53
CA LEU A 28 -22.93 -7.91 -7.69
C LEU A 28 -23.32 -7.57 -6.24
N SER A 29 -24.02 -8.47 -5.57
CA SER A 29 -24.23 -8.40 -4.12
C SER A 29 -22.92 -8.76 -3.42
N VAL A 30 -22.35 -7.81 -2.64
CA VAL A 30 -21.03 -7.94 -2.04
C VAL A 30 -21.09 -7.95 -0.52
N LEU A 31 -20.38 -8.90 0.09
CA LEU A 31 -20.06 -8.92 1.52
C LEU A 31 -18.56 -8.77 1.71
N VAL A 32 -18.13 -7.82 2.57
CA VAL A 32 -16.74 -7.71 3.00
C VAL A 32 -16.65 -8.13 4.47
N LEU A 33 -15.78 -9.09 4.78
CA LEU A 33 -15.53 -9.59 6.14
C LEU A 33 -14.24 -8.98 6.68
N GLU A 34 -14.28 -8.41 7.90
CA GLU A 34 -13.13 -7.87 8.61
C GLU A 34 -13.00 -8.49 10.00
N SER A 35 -11.80 -8.95 10.34
CA SER A 35 -11.49 -9.55 11.64
C SER A 35 -11.45 -8.54 12.77
N GLU A 36 -11.01 -7.32 12.49
CA GLU A 36 -10.83 -6.25 13.46
C GLU A 36 -12.15 -5.52 13.74
N PRO A 37 -12.27 -4.79 14.88
CA PRO A 37 -13.47 -4.03 15.21
C PRO A 37 -13.73 -2.81 14.32
N HIS A 38 -12.78 -2.41 13.49
CA HIS A 38 -12.92 -1.31 12.52
C HIS A 38 -12.19 -1.64 11.23
N ILE A 39 -12.61 -1.03 10.12
CA ILE A 39 -11.93 -1.13 8.83
C ILE A 39 -10.51 -0.58 8.90
N GLY A 40 -9.60 -1.11 8.08
CA GLY A 40 -8.28 -0.55 7.85
C GLY A 40 -7.28 -0.66 9.00
N GLN A 41 -7.56 -1.36 10.09
CA GLN A 41 -6.69 -1.41 11.28
C GLN A 41 -5.35 -2.13 11.08
N GLY A 42 -5.18 -2.90 10.00
CA GLY A 42 -3.93 -3.55 9.65
C GLY A 42 -2.93 -2.62 8.94
N VAL A 43 -2.38 -3.11 7.83
CA VAL A 43 -1.36 -2.39 7.02
C VAL A 43 -1.86 -1.03 6.52
N SER A 44 -3.16 -0.89 6.28
CA SER A 44 -3.77 0.31 5.69
C SER A 44 -3.77 1.54 6.61
N SER A 45 -3.67 1.38 7.93
CA SER A 45 -3.58 2.50 8.90
C SER A 45 -2.15 2.81 9.34
N ARG A 46 -1.17 1.98 8.95
CA ARG A 46 0.22 2.07 9.45
C ARG A 46 1.20 2.24 8.31
N ASN A 47 1.04 3.33 7.54
CA ASN A 47 1.82 3.64 6.34
C ASN A 47 2.14 5.14 6.26
N SER A 48 2.76 5.57 5.18
CA SER A 48 3.15 6.98 4.98
C SER A 48 2.06 7.83 4.34
N GLU A 49 0.89 7.31 4.01
CA GLU A 49 -0.20 8.02 3.31
C GLU A 49 0.25 8.74 2.02
N VAL A 50 1.27 8.22 1.39
CA VAL A 50 1.86 8.80 0.19
C VAL A 50 1.16 8.27 -1.06
N ILE A 51 0.73 9.20 -1.92
CA ILE A 51 0.36 8.90 -3.31
C ILE A 51 1.66 8.80 -4.10
N HIS A 52 2.04 7.58 -4.49
CA HIS A 52 3.27 7.33 -5.22
C HIS A 52 3.17 7.68 -6.70
N GLY A 53 4.21 8.31 -7.26
CA GLY A 53 4.28 8.64 -8.68
C GLY A 53 4.47 7.42 -9.61
N GLY A 54 5.03 6.31 -9.11
CA GLY A 54 5.36 5.14 -9.94
C GLY A 54 6.85 5.03 -10.31
N LEU A 55 7.75 5.67 -9.53
CA LEU A 55 9.13 5.93 -9.91
C LEU A 55 10.06 4.70 -9.92
N TYR A 56 9.86 3.75 -8.98
CA TYR A 56 10.91 2.80 -8.58
C TYR A 56 10.67 1.36 -9.05
N TYR A 57 9.56 1.08 -9.70
CA TYR A 57 9.14 -0.30 -9.97
C TYR A 57 9.65 -0.79 -11.32
N PRO A 58 10.07 -2.07 -11.42
CA PRO A 58 10.54 -2.66 -12.67
C PRO A 58 9.52 -2.49 -13.80
N THR A 59 9.98 -2.10 -14.97
CA THR A 59 9.12 -1.96 -16.15
C THR A 59 8.42 -3.28 -16.48
N GLY A 60 7.13 -3.21 -16.75
CA GLY A 60 6.28 -4.38 -17.02
C GLY A 60 5.73 -5.09 -15.77
N SER A 61 6.15 -4.69 -14.56
CA SER A 61 5.60 -5.24 -13.32
C SER A 61 4.18 -4.74 -13.03
N LEU A 62 3.41 -5.51 -12.27
CA LEU A 62 2.11 -5.09 -11.75
C LEU A 62 2.25 -3.84 -10.86
N LYS A 63 3.30 -3.77 -10.03
CA LYS A 63 3.62 -2.58 -9.22
C LYS A 63 3.76 -1.34 -10.07
N ALA A 64 4.49 -1.40 -11.20
CA ALA A 64 4.66 -0.26 -12.10
C ALA A 64 3.33 0.15 -12.74
N ARG A 65 2.62 -0.80 -13.33
CA ARG A 65 1.34 -0.56 -14.00
C ARG A 65 0.28 -0.03 -13.03
N PHE A 66 0.01 -0.77 -11.96
CA PHE A 66 -1.04 -0.40 -11.02
C PHE A 66 -0.73 0.86 -10.22
N CYS A 67 0.55 1.22 -10.03
CA CYS A 67 0.88 2.47 -9.38
C CYS A 67 0.50 3.68 -10.24
N VAL A 68 0.78 3.66 -11.54
CA VAL A 68 0.46 4.76 -12.45
C VAL A 68 -1.05 4.85 -12.71
N GLU A 69 -1.69 3.72 -13.03
CA GLU A 69 -3.15 3.64 -13.25
C GLU A 69 -3.93 3.99 -11.96
N GLY A 70 -3.52 3.37 -10.84
CA GLY A 70 -4.16 3.56 -9.53
C GLY A 70 -4.02 4.99 -9.02
N ARG A 71 -2.87 5.64 -9.21
CA ARG A 71 -2.68 7.03 -8.83
C ARG A 71 -3.66 7.95 -9.54
N ARG A 72 -3.85 7.78 -10.86
CA ARG A 72 -4.81 8.57 -11.64
C ARG A 72 -6.24 8.37 -11.13
N ALA A 73 -6.62 7.10 -10.93
CA ALA A 73 -7.93 6.75 -10.39
C ALA A 73 -8.11 7.27 -8.95
N LEU A 74 -7.06 7.20 -8.12
CA LEU A 74 -7.09 7.65 -6.74
C LEU A 74 -7.34 9.17 -6.65
N TYR A 75 -6.61 10.01 -7.38
CA TYR A 75 -6.86 11.45 -7.38
C TYR A 75 -8.31 11.77 -7.80
N ALA A 76 -8.79 11.16 -8.89
CA ALA A 76 -10.18 11.35 -9.34
C ALA A 76 -11.20 10.92 -8.27
N PHE A 77 -10.93 9.82 -7.56
CA PHE A 77 -11.76 9.34 -6.46
C PHE A 77 -11.76 10.30 -5.27
N LEU A 78 -10.58 10.74 -4.82
CA LEU A 78 -10.43 11.65 -3.69
C LEU A 78 -11.15 12.98 -3.94
N ASP A 79 -11.03 13.54 -5.15
CA ASP A 79 -11.74 14.76 -5.56
C ASP A 79 -13.26 14.57 -5.53
N SER A 80 -13.76 13.48 -6.11
CA SER A 80 -15.21 13.22 -6.23
C SER A 80 -15.88 12.96 -4.87
N HIS A 81 -15.15 12.35 -3.93
CA HIS A 81 -15.65 12.01 -2.58
C HIS A 81 -15.27 13.04 -1.51
N LYS A 82 -14.59 14.13 -1.89
CA LYS A 82 -14.13 15.18 -0.94
C LYS A 82 -13.23 14.62 0.17
N VAL A 83 -12.42 13.64 -0.15
CA VAL A 83 -11.40 13.11 0.76
C VAL A 83 -10.19 14.04 0.72
N ASP A 84 -9.73 14.43 1.90
CA ASP A 84 -8.61 15.35 2.02
C ASP A 84 -7.33 14.78 1.41
N HIS A 85 -6.69 15.56 0.54
CA HIS A 85 -5.43 15.19 -0.07
C HIS A 85 -4.66 16.42 -0.55
N ARG A 86 -3.37 16.23 -0.80
CA ARG A 86 -2.49 17.28 -1.31
C ARG A 86 -1.52 16.74 -2.32
N LYS A 87 -1.58 17.22 -3.55
CA LYS A 87 -0.63 16.95 -4.63
C LYS A 87 0.59 17.84 -4.47
N CYS A 88 1.42 17.54 -3.45
CA CYS A 88 2.53 18.40 -3.06
C CYS A 88 3.80 18.19 -3.90
N GLY A 89 3.85 17.12 -4.68
CA GLY A 89 5.05 16.73 -5.41
C GLY A 89 6.11 16.04 -4.53
N LYS A 90 7.10 15.44 -5.20
CA LYS A 90 8.23 14.75 -4.57
C LYS A 90 9.53 15.19 -5.22
N LEU A 91 10.54 15.48 -4.42
CA LEU A 91 11.92 15.60 -4.85
C LEU A 91 12.68 14.31 -4.50
N VAL A 92 13.25 13.65 -5.51
CA VAL A 92 14.28 12.64 -5.31
C VAL A 92 15.62 13.36 -5.39
N VAL A 93 16.39 13.36 -4.29
CA VAL A 93 17.49 14.30 -4.07
C VAL A 93 18.82 13.58 -4.00
N ALA A 94 19.73 13.88 -4.94
CA ALA A 94 21.16 13.58 -4.82
C ALA A 94 21.83 14.63 -3.94
N THR A 95 22.48 14.21 -2.89
CA THR A 95 23.25 15.10 -1.98
C THR A 95 24.68 15.29 -2.42
N ASP A 96 25.17 14.46 -3.31
CA ASP A 96 26.51 14.51 -3.91
C ASP A 96 26.49 14.03 -5.37
N GLU A 97 27.61 14.21 -6.07
CA GLU A 97 27.79 13.83 -7.49
C GLU A 97 27.62 12.31 -7.72
N ALA A 98 28.03 11.48 -6.75
CA ALA A 98 27.99 10.02 -6.89
C ALA A 98 26.54 9.47 -6.91
N GLU A 99 25.58 10.24 -6.42
CA GLU A 99 24.17 9.87 -6.41
C GLU A 99 23.42 10.26 -7.69
N VAL A 100 23.97 11.16 -8.53
CA VAL A 100 23.30 11.68 -9.74
C VAL A 100 22.93 10.55 -10.70
N GLY A 101 23.85 9.62 -10.97
CA GLY A 101 23.59 8.49 -11.86
C GLY A 101 22.41 7.60 -11.44
N ARG A 102 22.09 7.54 -10.12
CA ARG A 102 20.90 6.82 -9.62
C ARG A 102 19.62 7.56 -9.95
N ILE A 103 19.59 8.89 -9.80
CA ILE A 103 18.45 9.72 -10.21
C ILE A 103 18.17 9.57 -11.70
N GLU A 104 19.21 9.59 -12.54
CA GLU A 104 19.10 9.38 -13.97
C GLU A 104 18.49 8.01 -14.34
N ALA A 105 18.90 6.97 -13.61
CA ALA A 105 18.35 5.63 -13.82
C ALA A 105 16.86 5.57 -13.43
N ILE A 106 16.49 6.18 -12.30
CA ILE A 106 15.09 6.27 -11.85
C ILE A 106 14.26 7.08 -12.85
N PHE A 107 14.78 8.19 -13.32
CA PHE A 107 14.10 9.05 -14.32
C PHE A 107 13.76 8.26 -15.59
N ARG A 108 14.74 7.58 -16.17
CA ARG A 108 14.54 6.77 -17.38
C ARG A 108 13.51 5.66 -17.15
N GLN A 109 13.63 4.93 -16.04
CA GLN A 109 12.69 3.86 -15.70
C GLN A 109 11.27 4.40 -15.50
N ALA A 110 11.11 5.47 -14.74
CA ALA A 110 9.81 6.08 -14.48
C ALA A 110 9.16 6.62 -15.76
N THR A 111 9.95 7.25 -16.65
CA THR A 111 9.48 7.69 -17.98
C THR A 111 9.00 6.51 -18.81
N THR A 112 9.75 5.41 -18.85
CA THR A 112 9.35 4.17 -19.55
C THR A 112 8.07 3.58 -18.98
N ASN A 113 7.84 3.72 -17.66
CA ASN A 113 6.63 3.27 -16.97
C ASN A 113 5.41 4.21 -17.15
N GLY A 114 5.58 5.30 -17.91
CA GLY A 114 4.49 6.26 -18.21
C GLY A 114 4.19 7.24 -17.08
N VAL A 115 5.19 7.51 -16.21
CA VAL A 115 5.06 8.56 -15.19
C VAL A 115 5.18 9.93 -15.84
N GLU A 116 4.21 10.81 -15.60
CA GLU A 116 4.10 12.11 -16.23
C GLU A 116 4.82 13.22 -15.46
N GLY A 117 5.22 14.27 -16.16
CA GLY A 117 5.65 15.55 -15.61
C GLY A 117 6.99 15.52 -14.86
N LEU A 118 7.82 14.48 -15.05
CA LEU A 118 9.12 14.40 -14.40
C LEU A 118 10.05 15.50 -14.92
N GLU A 119 10.79 16.13 -14.01
CA GLU A 119 11.73 17.19 -14.33
C GLU A 119 13.09 16.95 -13.66
N HIS A 120 14.17 17.19 -14.40
CA HIS A 120 15.50 17.28 -13.82
C HIS A 120 15.73 18.67 -13.24
N LEU A 121 16.27 18.73 -12.04
CA LEU A 121 16.57 19.96 -11.34
C LEU A 121 18.06 20.00 -10.95
N THR A 122 18.70 21.13 -11.21
CA THR A 122 19.98 21.44 -10.59
C THR A 122 19.85 21.69 -9.10
N GLY A 123 20.92 21.57 -8.34
CA GLY A 123 20.91 21.89 -6.91
C GLY A 123 20.32 23.27 -6.57
N PRO A 124 20.72 24.37 -7.28
CA PRO A 124 20.09 25.69 -7.08
C PRO A 124 18.57 25.70 -7.33
N GLN A 125 18.08 25.02 -8.38
CA GLN A 125 16.64 24.93 -8.65
C GLN A 125 15.90 24.15 -7.56
N ALA A 126 16.47 23.03 -7.08
CA ALA A 126 15.89 22.27 -5.97
C ALA A 126 15.82 23.11 -4.68
N ARG A 127 16.88 23.88 -4.37
CA ARG A 127 16.90 24.81 -3.21
C ARG A 127 15.96 26.00 -3.38
N ALA A 128 15.69 26.43 -4.60
CA ALA A 128 14.67 27.47 -4.83
C ALA A 128 13.27 26.98 -4.49
N LEU A 129 12.99 25.68 -4.68
CA LEU A 129 11.73 25.03 -4.29
C LEU A 129 11.67 24.75 -2.79
N GLU A 130 12.79 24.34 -2.18
CA GLU A 130 12.89 23.96 -0.76
C GLU A 130 14.20 24.54 -0.17
N PRO A 131 14.16 25.75 0.40
CA PRO A 131 15.38 26.51 0.76
C PRO A 131 16.29 25.83 1.78
N GLY A 132 15.73 24.99 2.67
CA GLY A 132 16.53 24.22 3.67
C GLY A 132 17.21 22.98 3.11
N LEU A 133 17.01 22.64 1.84
CA LEU A 133 17.45 21.40 1.25
C LEU A 133 18.95 21.47 0.86
N ASN A 134 19.72 20.43 1.26
CA ASN A 134 21.03 20.18 0.68
C ASN A 134 20.88 19.26 -0.53
N ALA A 135 20.99 19.84 -1.73
CA ALA A 135 20.87 19.12 -2.98
C ALA A 135 22.03 19.50 -3.93
N HIS A 136 22.71 18.48 -4.49
CA HIS A 136 23.59 18.61 -5.63
C HIS A 136 22.78 18.61 -6.95
N ALA A 137 21.84 17.67 -7.05
CA ALA A 137 20.84 17.57 -8.11
C ALA A 137 19.53 16.96 -7.54
N ALA A 138 18.43 17.08 -8.28
CA ALA A 138 17.17 16.42 -7.91
C ALA A 138 16.35 16.05 -9.14
N MET A 139 15.37 15.17 -8.93
CA MET A 139 14.27 14.91 -9.85
C MET A 139 12.97 15.32 -9.16
N LEU A 140 12.18 16.14 -9.84
CA LEU A 140 10.82 16.46 -9.41
C LEU A 140 9.83 15.45 -10.00
N SER A 141 8.98 14.88 -9.16
CA SER A 141 7.81 14.08 -9.53
C SER A 141 6.55 14.82 -9.05
N PRO A 142 5.91 15.63 -9.90
CA PRO A 142 4.81 16.49 -9.51
C PRO A 142 3.54 15.71 -9.15
N GLU A 143 3.39 14.50 -9.67
CA GLU A 143 2.22 13.64 -9.47
C GLU A 143 2.21 12.93 -8.11
N SER A 144 3.26 13.07 -7.30
CA SER A 144 3.29 12.52 -5.93
C SER A 144 2.55 13.42 -4.95
N GLY A 145 1.97 12.83 -3.91
CA GLY A 145 1.21 13.58 -2.91
C GLY A 145 1.00 12.82 -1.62
N VAL A 146 0.12 13.34 -0.77
CA VAL A 146 -0.36 12.71 0.48
C VAL A 146 -1.87 12.81 0.54
N PHE A 147 -2.53 11.89 1.25
CA PHE A 147 -3.98 11.87 1.39
C PHE A 147 -4.42 11.25 2.71
N ASP A 148 -5.67 11.50 3.09
CA ASP A 148 -6.32 10.84 4.22
C ASP A 148 -6.72 9.41 3.82
N SER A 149 -5.90 8.45 4.22
CA SER A 149 -6.14 7.03 3.93
C SER A 149 -7.37 6.49 4.66
N HIS A 150 -7.72 7.04 5.82
CA HIS A 150 -8.90 6.62 6.57
C HIS A 150 -10.18 7.14 5.90
N GLY A 151 -10.25 8.43 5.58
CA GLY A 151 -11.36 9.01 4.82
C GLY A 151 -11.57 8.33 3.47
N TYR A 152 -10.48 7.94 2.81
CA TYR A 152 -10.54 7.13 1.58
C TYR A 152 -11.23 5.78 1.79
N MET A 153 -10.87 5.03 2.83
CA MET A 153 -11.49 3.73 3.13
C MET A 153 -12.95 3.86 3.52
N LEU A 154 -13.33 4.90 4.28
CA LEU A 154 -14.74 5.19 4.59
C LEU A 154 -15.55 5.51 3.32
N ALA A 155 -14.97 6.24 2.36
CA ALA A 155 -15.63 6.52 1.10
C ALA A 155 -15.82 5.25 0.25
N LEU A 156 -14.85 4.32 0.24
CA LEU A 156 -14.99 3.01 -0.41
C LEU A 156 -16.10 2.17 0.23
N GLU A 157 -16.14 2.11 1.57
CA GLU A 157 -17.19 1.44 2.33
C GLU A 157 -18.57 2.03 2.00
N GLY A 158 -18.65 3.38 1.94
CA GLY A 158 -19.88 4.09 1.56
C GLY A 158 -20.37 3.73 0.15
N GLU A 159 -19.49 3.61 -0.85
CA GLU A 159 -19.87 3.15 -2.20
C GLU A 159 -20.37 1.69 -2.21
N ILE A 160 -19.75 0.80 -1.43
CA ILE A 160 -20.21 -0.58 -1.26
C ILE A 160 -21.63 -0.58 -0.69
N GLY A 161 -21.88 0.18 0.38
CA GLY A 161 -23.21 0.28 1.01
C GLY A 161 -24.26 0.89 0.08
N ALA A 162 -23.90 1.92 -0.70
CA ALA A 162 -24.82 2.58 -1.65
C ALA A 162 -25.30 1.64 -2.75
N THR A 163 -24.58 0.57 -3.05
CA THR A 163 -24.96 -0.47 -4.02
C THR A 163 -25.63 -1.70 -3.39
N GLY A 164 -25.95 -1.64 -2.08
CA GLY A 164 -26.57 -2.72 -1.33
C GLY A 164 -25.62 -3.78 -0.80
N GLY A 165 -24.30 -3.57 -0.91
CA GLY A 165 -23.28 -4.41 -0.26
C GLY A 165 -23.15 -4.10 1.23
N SER A 166 -22.39 -4.94 1.93
CA SER A 166 -22.18 -4.81 3.37
C SER A 166 -20.70 -5.03 3.74
N VAL A 167 -20.21 -4.26 4.71
CA VAL A 167 -18.93 -4.48 5.37
C VAL A 167 -19.22 -4.88 6.82
N VAL A 168 -18.75 -6.05 7.24
CA VAL A 168 -19.00 -6.59 8.57
C VAL A 168 -17.68 -6.76 9.30
N VAL A 169 -17.51 -5.99 10.37
CA VAL A 169 -16.33 -5.99 11.24
C VAL A 169 -16.46 -7.03 12.35
N SER A 170 -15.37 -7.29 13.10
CA SER A 170 -15.31 -8.30 14.16
C SER A 170 -15.78 -9.69 13.70
N THR A 171 -15.58 -9.99 12.40
CA THR A 171 -16.07 -11.20 11.74
C THR A 171 -14.92 -11.87 11.00
N PRO A 172 -14.00 -12.55 11.72
CA PRO A 172 -12.84 -13.19 11.14
C PRO A 172 -13.23 -14.34 10.21
N PHE A 173 -12.57 -14.41 9.05
CA PHE A 173 -12.64 -15.56 8.17
C PHE A 173 -12.01 -16.78 8.84
N GLU A 174 -12.75 -17.89 8.93
CA GLU A 174 -12.24 -19.14 9.49
C GLU A 174 -11.80 -20.13 8.42
N ARG A 175 -12.65 -20.43 7.44
CA ARG A 175 -12.37 -21.32 6.32
C ARG A 175 -13.35 -21.14 5.17
N ALA A 176 -12.99 -21.65 4.02
CA ALA A 176 -13.89 -21.82 2.88
C ALA A 176 -13.71 -23.19 2.23
N GLU A 177 -14.79 -23.75 1.69
CA GLU A 177 -14.81 -24.96 0.91
C GLU A 177 -15.52 -24.74 -0.44
N PRO A 178 -14.97 -25.21 -1.56
CA PRO A 178 -15.64 -25.10 -2.85
C PRO A 178 -16.88 -26.02 -2.88
N LEU A 179 -17.96 -25.52 -3.50
CA LEU A 179 -19.19 -26.29 -3.66
C LEU A 179 -19.19 -27.03 -5.00
N SER A 180 -19.78 -28.23 -5.04
CA SER A 180 -19.87 -29.07 -6.24
C SER A 180 -20.56 -28.40 -7.43
N GLY A 181 -21.42 -27.43 -7.16
CA GLY A 181 -22.10 -26.60 -8.18
C GLY A 181 -21.42 -25.28 -8.52
N GLY A 182 -20.17 -25.08 -8.07
CA GLY A 182 -19.43 -23.82 -8.15
C GLY A 182 -19.71 -22.91 -6.95
N GLY A 183 -18.83 -21.90 -6.75
CA GLY A 183 -18.84 -21.04 -5.58
C GLY A 183 -18.30 -21.70 -4.32
N PHE A 184 -18.49 -21.05 -3.17
CA PHE A 184 -17.87 -21.39 -1.91
C PHE A 184 -18.88 -21.39 -0.77
N ARG A 185 -18.74 -22.33 0.16
CA ARG A 185 -19.27 -22.19 1.53
C ARG A 185 -18.18 -21.57 2.40
N ILE A 186 -18.52 -20.50 3.08
CA ILE A 186 -17.60 -19.70 3.88
C ILE A 186 -18.06 -19.76 5.33
N VAL A 187 -17.15 -20.05 6.24
CA VAL A 187 -17.37 -19.98 7.68
C VAL A 187 -16.63 -18.76 8.21
N ALA A 188 -17.37 -17.90 8.85
CA ALA A 188 -16.88 -16.72 9.55
C ALA A 188 -17.12 -16.85 11.05
N GLY A 189 -16.13 -16.46 11.85
CA GLY A 189 -16.18 -16.44 13.30
C GLY A 189 -16.77 -15.15 13.85
N GLY A 190 -16.43 -14.84 15.11
CA GLY A 190 -16.93 -13.68 15.84
C GLY A 190 -18.16 -13.99 16.69
N GLU A 191 -18.80 -12.95 17.25
CA GLU A 191 -19.96 -13.10 18.11
C GLU A 191 -21.16 -13.62 17.29
N GLY A 192 -21.53 -14.88 17.54
CA GLY A 192 -22.62 -15.57 16.84
C GLY A 192 -22.20 -16.42 15.64
N GLY A 193 -20.99 -16.29 15.12
CA GLY A 193 -20.47 -17.02 13.97
C GLY A 193 -21.46 -17.14 12.80
N ALA A 194 -20.99 -17.25 11.57
CA ALA A 194 -21.87 -17.39 10.42
C ALA A 194 -21.33 -18.40 9.41
N THR A 195 -22.24 -19.12 8.75
CA THR A 195 -21.95 -19.88 7.56
C THR A 195 -22.77 -19.32 6.41
N LEU A 196 -22.12 -18.97 5.33
CA LEU A 196 -22.75 -18.38 4.15
C LEU A 196 -22.21 -19.01 2.86
N THR A 197 -22.94 -18.80 1.78
CA THR A 197 -22.54 -19.21 0.43
C THR A 197 -22.27 -18.00 -0.45
N SER A 198 -21.19 -18.06 -1.24
CA SER A 198 -20.80 -16.99 -2.16
C SER A 198 -20.37 -17.58 -3.50
N ARG A 199 -20.77 -16.95 -4.59
CA ARG A 199 -20.37 -17.37 -5.93
C ARG A 199 -18.89 -17.08 -6.18
N LEU A 200 -18.40 -15.93 -5.70
CA LEU A 200 -17.02 -15.47 -5.86
C LEU A 200 -16.39 -15.22 -4.50
N LEU A 201 -15.08 -15.44 -4.40
CA LEU A 201 -14.31 -15.19 -3.19
C LEU A 201 -13.04 -14.40 -3.54
N VAL A 202 -12.79 -13.30 -2.84
CA VAL A 202 -11.54 -12.54 -2.90
C VAL A 202 -10.89 -12.54 -1.54
N THR A 203 -9.57 -12.80 -1.46
CA THR A 203 -8.85 -12.67 -0.20
C THR A 203 -7.77 -11.59 -0.29
N ALA A 204 -7.92 -10.55 0.52
CA ALA A 204 -7.03 -9.39 0.64
C ALA A 204 -6.67 -9.07 2.10
N PRO A 205 -6.31 -10.07 2.95
CA PRO A 205 -6.19 -9.91 4.39
C PRO A 205 -4.81 -9.41 4.85
N GLY A 206 -4.03 -8.78 3.96
CA GLY A 206 -2.75 -8.17 4.29
C GLY A 206 -1.71 -9.15 4.85
N LEU A 207 -1.31 -8.97 6.12
CA LEU A 207 -0.30 -9.82 6.77
C LEU A 207 -0.75 -11.27 6.96
N SER A 208 -2.06 -11.53 6.97
CA SER A 208 -2.64 -12.86 7.17
C SER A 208 -2.87 -13.63 5.86
N ALA A 209 -2.38 -13.14 4.71
CA ALA A 209 -2.71 -13.70 3.39
C ALA A 209 -2.39 -15.20 3.27
N GLN A 210 -1.23 -15.63 3.76
CA GLN A 210 -0.82 -17.03 3.74
C GLN A 210 -1.71 -17.91 4.62
N ALA A 211 -2.03 -17.43 5.81
CA ALA A 211 -2.86 -18.17 6.75
C ALA A 211 -4.32 -18.30 6.27
N VAL A 212 -4.85 -17.27 5.61
CA VAL A 212 -6.19 -17.30 5.00
C VAL A 212 -6.21 -18.26 3.82
N ALA A 213 -5.25 -18.21 2.91
CA ALA A 213 -5.17 -19.13 1.76
C ALA A 213 -5.08 -20.59 2.19
N ALA A 214 -4.30 -20.90 3.24
CA ALA A 214 -4.17 -22.24 3.79
C ALA A 214 -5.47 -22.81 4.41
N ARG A 215 -6.48 -21.96 4.66
CA ARG A 215 -7.80 -22.35 5.18
C ARG A 215 -8.87 -22.46 4.09
N ILE A 216 -8.49 -22.34 2.83
CA ILE A 216 -9.37 -22.57 1.69
C ILE A 216 -9.15 -23.99 1.20
N GLU A 217 -10.16 -24.83 1.31
CA GLU A 217 -10.08 -26.24 0.88
C GLU A 217 -9.77 -26.33 -0.61
N GLY A 218 -8.80 -27.21 -0.96
CA GLY A 218 -8.34 -27.38 -2.33
C GLY A 218 -7.34 -26.33 -2.83
N TYR A 219 -6.98 -25.33 -2.01
CA TYR A 219 -5.87 -24.42 -2.36
C TYR A 219 -4.54 -25.18 -2.23
N PRO A 220 -3.71 -25.28 -3.29
CA PRO A 220 -2.43 -26.03 -3.23
C PRO A 220 -1.44 -25.31 -2.30
N VAL A 221 -1.05 -25.96 -1.21
CA VAL A 221 -0.18 -25.35 -0.17
C VAL A 221 1.16 -24.90 -0.75
N GLU A 222 1.70 -25.64 -1.73
CA GLU A 222 2.94 -25.33 -2.44
C GLU A 222 2.86 -24.08 -3.33
N ARG A 223 1.65 -23.58 -3.61
CA ARG A 223 1.41 -22.33 -4.33
C ARG A 223 1.27 -21.12 -3.42
N ILE A 224 1.17 -21.34 -2.11
CA ILE A 224 1.13 -20.23 -1.14
C ILE A 224 2.55 -19.67 -1.00
N PRO A 225 2.81 -18.41 -1.38
CA PRO A 225 4.14 -17.84 -1.28
C PRO A 225 4.55 -17.66 0.18
N LYS A 226 5.84 -17.81 0.48
CA LYS A 226 6.34 -17.55 1.83
C LYS A 226 6.17 -16.06 2.20
N GLY A 227 5.59 -15.81 3.36
CA GLY A 227 5.42 -14.44 3.89
C GLY A 227 6.53 -14.06 4.86
N HIS A 228 6.86 -12.76 4.89
CA HIS A 228 7.80 -12.16 5.82
C HIS A 228 7.26 -10.82 6.32
N PHE A 229 7.59 -10.46 7.55
CA PHE A 229 7.19 -9.20 8.15
C PHE A 229 8.29 -8.15 8.01
N GLY A 230 8.05 -7.15 7.14
CA GLY A 230 8.97 -6.04 6.93
C GLY A 230 8.58 -4.83 7.77
N LYS A 231 9.04 -4.77 9.04
CA LYS A 231 8.79 -3.66 9.95
C LYS A 231 9.50 -2.39 9.48
N GLY A 232 8.82 -1.25 9.58
CA GLY A 232 9.38 0.08 9.40
C GLY A 232 8.90 1.02 10.48
N VAL A 233 9.82 1.80 11.06
CA VAL A 233 9.52 2.75 12.13
C VAL A 233 9.54 4.19 11.61
N TYR A 234 8.78 5.05 12.28
CA TYR A 234 8.66 6.46 11.95
C TYR A 234 9.02 7.33 13.14
N PHE A 235 9.58 8.49 12.83
CA PHE A 235 9.88 9.55 13.79
C PHE A 235 9.22 10.84 13.34
N ARG A 236 8.60 11.56 14.28
CA ARG A 236 8.08 12.91 14.04
C ARG A 236 9.09 13.96 14.45
N LEU A 237 9.05 15.09 13.78
CA LEU A 237 9.83 16.26 14.13
C LEU A 237 9.12 17.08 15.22
N THR A 238 9.83 17.42 16.28
CA THR A 238 9.38 18.46 17.19
C THR A 238 9.71 19.83 16.59
N GLY A 239 8.69 20.60 16.24
CA GLY A 239 8.83 21.92 15.64
C GLY A 239 8.22 22.03 14.23
N LYS A 240 8.56 23.11 13.53
CA LYS A 240 7.99 23.41 12.21
C LYS A 240 8.56 22.49 11.12
N ALA A 241 7.69 21.99 10.26
CA ALA A 241 8.07 21.22 9.09
C ALA A 241 9.00 22.03 8.16
N PRO A 242 10.16 21.46 7.77
CA PRO A 242 11.17 22.20 7.00
C PRO A 242 10.83 22.31 5.50
N PHE A 243 10.01 21.41 4.97
CA PHE A 243 9.71 21.30 3.55
C PHE A 243 8.21 21.16 3.30
N GLU A 244 7.78 21.58 2.13
CA GLU A 244 6.39 21.44 1.67
C GLU A 244 6.19 20.16 0.84
N ARG A 245 7.25 19.72 0.12
CA ARG A 245 7.24 18.52 -0.74
C ARG A 245 7.74 17.30 0.00
N LEU A 246 7.45 16.13 -0.55
CA LEU A 246 8.10 14.88 -0.16
C LEU A 246 9.58 14.92 -0.55
N ILE A 247 10.48 14.60 0.37
CA ILE A 247 11.93 14.55 0.11
C ILE A 247 12.43 13.14 0.31
N TYR A 248 12.93 12.53 -0.76
CA TYR A 248 13.42 11.16 -0.76
C TYR A 248 14.86 11.14 -1.25
N PRO A 249 15.80 10.51 -0.54
CA PRO A 249 17.09 10.17 -1.11
C PRO A 249 16.91 9.08 -2.19
N PRO A 250 17.82 8.95 -3.17
CA PRO A 250 17.81 7.81 -4.06
C PRO A 250 18.02 6.51 -3.26
N PRO A 251 17.33 5.41 -3.60
CA PRO A 251 17.48 4.14 -2.90
C PRO A 251 18.94 3.69 -2.85
N ILE A 252 19.37 3.20 -1.68
CA ILE A 252 20.70 2.64 -1.48
C ILE A 252 20.55 1.12 -1.40
N ALA A 253 21.47 0.36 -1.99
CA ALA A 253 21.48 -1.10 -1.88
C ALA A 253 21.44 -1.53 -0.40
N GLY A 254 20.41 -2.28 0.00
CA GLY A 254 20.24 -2.78 1.36
C GLY A 254 19.69 -1.79 2.39
N ALA A 255 19.39 -0.53 2.01
CA ALA A 255 18.76 0.44 2.90
C ALA A 255 17.76 1.33 2.15
N LEU A 256 16.61 1.61 2.77
CA LEU A 256 15.59 2.47 2.15
C LEU A 256 15.93 3.97 2.22
N GLY A 257 16.94 4.38 2.98
CA GLY A 257 17.12 5.79 3.32
C GLY A 257 15.91 6.34 4.11
N THR A 258 16.10 7.42 4.83
CA THR A 258 15.01 8.04 5.58
C THR A 258 14.27 9.02 4.65
N HIS A 259 12.99 8.75 4.41
CA HIS A 259 12.11 9.62 3.64
C HIS A 259 11.52 10.71 4.54
N TYR A 260 11.26 11.87 3.97
CA TYR A 260 10.51 12.95 4.62
C TYR A 260 9.13 13.09 3.96
N ARG A 261 8.11 13.25 4.79
CA ARG A 261 6.78 13.74 4.41
C ARG A 261 6.28 14.79 5.39
N LYS A 262 5.44 15.69 4.90
CA LYS A 262 4.57 16.55 5.71
C LYS A 262 3.15 16.01 5.56
N ASP A 263 2.53 15.61 6.66
CA ASP A 263 1.15 15.11 6.62
C ASP A 263 0.14 16.23 6.38
N LEU A 264 -1.15 15.88 6.29
CA LEU A 264 -2.22 16.87 6.08
C LEU A 264 -2.40 17.80 7.28
N GLY A 265 -2.04 17.36 8.48
CA GLY A 265 -2.03 18.18 9.71
C GLY A 265 -0.84 19.13 9.82
N GLY A 266 0.11 19.07 8.86
CA GLY A 266 1.31 19.93 8.87
C GLY A 266 2.48 19.37 9.67
N GLN A 267 2.38 18.14 10.21
CA GLN A 267 3.43 17.48 10.97
C GLN A 267 4.48 16.88 10.03
N ALA A 268 5.75 17.14 10.31
CA ALA A 268 6.87 16.50 9.63
C ALA A 268 7.12 15.10 10.20
N VAL A 269 7.18 14.11 9.33
CA VAL A 269 7.43 12.70 9.67
C VAL A 269 8.55 12.16 8.81
N PHE A 270 9.47 11.41 9.42
CA PHE A 270 10.61 10.75 8.78
C PHE A 270 10.49 9.24 8.89
N GLY A 271 10.79 8.54 7.82
CA GLY A 271 10.69 7.09 7.74
C GLY A 271 9.95 6.62 6.49
N PRO A 272 9.71 5.31 6.40
CA PRO A 272 10.17 4.28 7.34
C PRO A 272 11.57 3.76 7.00
N ASP A 273 12.21 3.09 7.96
CA ASP A 273 13.29 2.13 7.69
C ASP A 273 12.75 0.75 7.26
N LEU A 274 13.60 -0.25 7.20
CA LEU A 274 13.21 -1.64 6.96
C LEU A 274 14.01 -2.58 7.88
N MET A 275 13.28 -3.38 8.64
CA MET A 275 13.81 -4.47 9.45
C MET A 275 12.88 -5.67 9.33
N PHE A 276 13.44 -6.87 9.07
CA PHE A 276 12.66 -8.11 9.12
C PHE A 276 12.48 -8.56 10.57
N VAL A 277 11.25 -8.93 10.92
CA VAL A 277 10.85 -9.41 12.26
C VAL A 277 10.09 -10.73 12.14
N GLU A 278 10.13 -11.54 13.22
CA GLU A 278 9.51 -12.87 13.24
C GLU A 278 8.00 -12.82 13.53
N SER A 279 7.54 -11.74 14.16
CA SER A 279 6.14 -11.54 14.53
C SER A 279 5.75 -10.08 14.41
N GLU A 280 4.45 -9.80 14.53
CA GLU A 280 3.92 -8.44 14.53
C GLU A 280 4.39 -7.68 15.79
N ASP A 281 5.36 -6.82 15.61
CA ASP A 281 5.89 -5.92 16.64
C ASP A 281 5.82 -4.48 16.15
N TYR A 282 5.00 -3.66 16.80
CA TYR A 282 4.78 -2.24 16.49
C TYR A 282 5.54 -1.29 17.42
N SER A 283 6.45 -1.78 18.24
CA SER A 283 7.30 -0.94 19.11
C SER A 283 8.25 -0.07 18.27
N VAL A 284 8.58 1.11 18.77
CA VAL A 284 9.58 2.01 18.17
C VAL A 284 10.69 2.23 19.17
N ASP A 285 11.90 1.77 18.84
CA ASP A 285 13.09 1.99 19.68
C ASP A 285 13.54 3.46 19.57
N PRO A 286 13.48 4.25 20.67
CA PRO A 286 13.91 5.63 20.65
C PRO A 286 15.40 5.83 20.26
N ALA A 287 16.26 4.86 20.50
CA ALA A 287 17.68 4.94 20.17
C ALA A 287 17.93 5.06 18.65
N LYS A 288 16.98 4.62 17.80
CA LYS A 288 17.06 4.80 16.36
C LYS A 288 17.00 6.27 15.90
N ALA A 289 16.57 7.19 16.77
CA ALA A 289 16.48 8.62 16.42
C ALA A 289 17.81 9.18 15.91
N GLU A 290 18.95 8.80 16.50
CA GLU A 290 20.28 9.27 16.07
C GLU A 290 20.70 8.68 14.71
N VAL A 291 20.32 7.43 14.43
CA VAL A 291 20.56 6.81 13.11
C VAL A 291 19.76 7.55 12.03
N PHE A 292 18.47 7.84 12.29
CA PHE A 292 17.63 8.63 11.41
C PHE A 292 18.19 10.04 11.22
N ALA A 293 18.62 10.70 12.30
CA ALA A 293 19.22 12.03 12.24
C ALA A 293 20.46 12.07 11.34
N GLY A 294 21.29 11.02 11.35
CA GLY A 294 22.44 10.87 10.45
C GLY A 294 22.03 10.88 8.98
N TYR A 295 21.03 10.11 8.60
CA TYR A 295 20.49 10.07 7.22
C TYR A 295 19.83 11.40 6.83
N ILE A 296 19.03 11.99 7.73
CA ILE A 296 18.28 13.23 7.46
C ILE A 296 19.26 14.40 7.24
N ARG A 297 20.32 14.51 8.04
CA ARG A 297 21.31 15.61 7.91
C ARG A 297 22.03 15.61 6.56
N ARG A 298 22.05 14.54 5.82
CA ARG A 298 22.58 14.51 4.45
C ARG A 298 21.82 15.45 3.54
N PHE A 299 20.49 15.41 3.57
CA PHE A 299 19.62 16.29 2.73
C PHE A 299 19.10 17.51 3.50
N TRP A 300 19.08 17.49 4.83
CA TRP A 300 18.67 18.61 5.67
C TRP A 300 19.68 18.83 6.83
N PRO A 301 20.79 19.58 6.58
CA PRO A 301 21.79 19.86 7.61
C PRO A 301 21.24 20.64 8.81
N GLY A 302 20.13 21.37 8.62
CA GLY A 302 19.48 22.17 9.66
C GLY A 302 18.66 21.37 10.68
N LEU A 303 18.68 20.04 10.66
CA LEU A 303 17.95 19.22 11.66
C LEU A 303 18.48 19.51 13.06
N PRO A 304 17.64 20.06 14.00
CA PRO A 304 18.08 20.32 15.37
C PRO A 304 18.42 19.02 16.11
N VAL A 305 19.37 19.11 17.02
CA VAL A 305 19.74 17.98 17.88
C VAL A 305 18.56 17.62 18.80
N GLY A 306 18.25 16.34 18.93
CA GLY A 306 17.17 15.85 19.79
C GLY A 306 15.75 16.19 19.33
N ALA A 307 15.57 16.67 18.09
CA ALA A 307 14.25 17.05 17.57
C ALA A 307 13.38 15.90 17.07
N LEU A 308 13.93 14.69 16.98
CA LEU A 308 13.19 13.51 16.53
C LEU A 308 12.61 12.75 17.73
N THR A 309 11.30 12.51 17.71
CA THR A 309 10.59 11.70 18.70
C THR A 309 9.98 10.47 18.04
N PRO A 310 10.00 9.29 18.69
CA PRO A 310 9.31 8.10 18.17
C PRO A 310 7.85 8.40 17.84
N ASP A 311 7.36 7.82 16.73
CA ASP A 311 5.98 7.97 16.32
C ASP A 311 5.31 6.58 16.27
N TYR A 312 5.16 6.00 15.13
CA TYR A 312 4.54 4.67 14.96
C TYR A 312 5.43 3.74 14.14
N ALA A 313 5.03 2.47 14.11
CA ALA A 313 5.59 1.46 13.23
C ALA A 313 4.51 0.87 12.32
N GLY A 314 4.90 0.46 11.12
CA GLY A 314 4.08 -0.32 10.20
C GLY A 314 4.80 -1.61 9.82
N ILE A 315 4.04 -2.63 9.44
CA ILE A 315 4.58 -3.92 8.96
C ILE A 315 4.10 -4.15 7.53
N ARG A 316 5.05 -4.42 6.63
CA ARG A 316 4.78 -4.72 5.23
C ARG A 316 4.68 -6.22 5.02
N PRO A 317 3.65 -6.73 4.30
CA PRO A 317 3.55 -8.13 3.91
C PRO A 317 4.55 -8.43 2.78
N LYS A 318 5.80 -8.75 3.16
CA LYS A 318 6.87 -9.08 2.22
C LYS A 318 6.77 -10.53 1.74
N LEU A 319 7.14 -10.77 0.47
CA LEU A 319 7.27 -12.11 -0.11
C LEU A 319 8.74 -12.53 -0.32
N HIS A 320 9.66 -11.80 0.28
CA HIS A 320 11.10 -12.08 0.24
C HIS A 320 11.72 -11.80 1.60
N GLY A 321 12.78 -12.50 1.93
CA GLY A 321 13.61 -12.28 3.11
C GLY A 321 14.73 -11.28 2.89
N LEU A 322 15.58 -11.14 3.90
CA LEU A 322 16.77 -10.28 3.83
C LEU A 322 17.75 -10.81 2.78
N GLY A 323 18.15 -9.92 1.85
CA GLY A 323 19.12 -10.26 0.80
C GLY A 323 18.52 -10.95 -0.43
N GLU A 324 17.23 -11.19 -0.44
CA GLU A 324 16.51 -11.72 -1.60
C GLU A 324 15.96 -10.59 -2.47
N ASP A 325 15.76 -10.85 -3.76
CA ASP A 325 15.12 -9.91 -4.68
C ASP A 325 13.68 -9.64 -4.30
N GLN A 326 13.23 -8.41 -4.44
CA GLN A 326 11.88 -8.01 -4.13
C GLN A 326 10.92 -8.45 -5.26
N PRO A 327 10.00 -9.40 -5.02
CA PRO A 327 9.05 -9.83 -6.03
C PRO A 327 7.96 -8.77 -6.28
N ASP A 328 7.23 -8.97 -7.37
CA ASP A 328 6.04 -8.20 -7.71
C ASP A 328 4.85 -8.56 -6.82
N PHE A 329 3.73 -7.82 -6.95
CA PHE A 329 2.44 -8.25 -6.43
C PHE A 329 2.03 -9.60 -6.99
N GLN A 330 1.40 -10.43 -6.19
CA GLN A 330 0.85 -11.69 -6.64
C GLN A 330 -0.68 -11.69 -6.49
N LEU A 331 -1.35 -11.83 -7.63
CA LEU A 331 -2.79 -12.00 -7.74
C LEU A 331 -3.00 -13.43 -8.28
N HIS A 332 -3.30 -14.36 -7.38
CA HIS A 332 -3.49 -15.76 -7.75
C HIS A 332 -4.94 -16.01 -8.16
N GLY A 333 -5.14 -16.22 -9.43
CA GLY A 333 -6.39 -16.70 -10.02
C GLY A 333 -6.41 -18.21 -10.24
N ARG A 334 -7.42 -18.67 -10.96
CA ARG A 334 -7.62 -20.10 -11.27
C ARG A 334 -6.40 -20.78 -11.86
N GLU A 335 -5.65 -20.10 -12.71
CA GLU A 335 -4.44 -20.62 -13.38
C GLU A 335 -3.34 -21.02 -12.39
N VAL A 336 -3.35 -20.46 -11.16
CA VAL A 336 -2.38 -20.76 -10.11
C VAL A 336 -2.87 -21.87 -9.18
N HIS A 337 -4.13 -21.80 -8.72
CA HIS A 337 -4.65 -22.68 -7.66
C HIS A 337 -5.77 -23.63 -8.13
N GLY A 338 -6.27 -23.51 -9.35
CA GLY A 338 -7.28 -24.41 -9.91
C GLY A 338 -8.73 -24.17 -9.47
N LEU A 339 -9.00 -23.26 -8.53
CA LEU A 339 -10.32 -23.02 -7.97
C LEU A 339 -11.04 -21.91 -8.76
N ASN A 340 -12.22 -22.24 -9.33
CA ASN A 340 -13.02 -21.25 -10.05
C ASN A 340 -13.66 -20.23 -9.10
N GLY A 341 -13.64 -18.95 -9.47
CA GLY A 341 -14.29 -17.88 -8.72
C GLY A 341 -13.51 -17.41 -7.49
N LEU A 342 -12.23 -17.81 -7.35
CA LEU A 342 -11.32 -17.32 -6.29
C LEU A 342 -10.22 -16.44 -6.89
N VAL A 343 -9.95 -15.32 -6.24
CA VAL A 343 -8.70 -14.55 -6.40
C VAL A 343 -8.08 -14.32 -5.02
N ALA A 344 -6.82 -14.73 -4.85
CA ALA A 344 -6.07 -14.53 -3.62
C ALA A 344 -4.89 -13.57 -3.83
N LEU A 345 -4.77 -12.57 -2.95
CA LEU A 345 -3.78 -11.49 -3.05
C LEU A 345 -2.65 -11.69 -2.03
N PHE A 346 -1.40 -11.63 -2.51
CA PHE A 346 -0.21 -11.75 -1.67
C PHE A 346 0.79 -10.63 -1.94
N GLY A 347 1.50 -10.21 -0.91
CA GLY A 347 2.59 -9.24 -1.04
C GLY A 347 2.14 -7.85 -1.46
N ILE A 348 0.89 -7.48 -1.17
CA ILE A 348 0.38 -6.14 -1.50
C ILE A 348 0.91 -5.14 -0.46
N GLU A 349 2.19 -4.81 -0.61
CA GLU A 349 2.90 -3.76 0.12
C GLU A 349 2.89 -2.43 -0.66
N SER A 350 3.87 -1.52 -0.43
CA SER A 350 4.01 -0.33 -1.29
C SER A 350 4.31 -0.75 -2.76
N PRO A 351 3.54 -0.20 -3.71
CA PRO A 351 2.61 0.93 -3.65
C PRO A 351 1.11 0.53 -3.50
N GLY A 352 0.78 -0.56 -2.83
CA GLY A 352 -0.57 -1.15 -2.76
C GLY A 352 -1.69 -0.16 -2.42
N LEU A 353 -1.44 0.80 -1.52
CA LEU A 353 -2.42 1.82 -1.16
C LEU A 353 -2.74 2.74 -2.36
N THR A 354 -1.73 3.27 -3.04
CA THR A 354 -1.90 4.06 -4.28
C THR A 354 -2.53 3.23 -5.39
N SER A 355 -2.21 1.94 -5.46
CA SER A 355 -2.62 1.01 -6.50
C SER A 355 -4.00 0.38 -6.25
N SER A 356 -4.61 0.61 -5.08
CA SER A 356 -5.75 -0.19 -4.60
C SER A 356 -6.94 -0.21 -5.57
N LEU A 357 -7.28 0.93 -6.17
CA LEU A 357 -8.38 1.00 -7.16
C LEU A 357 -8.05 0.20 -8.42
N ALA A 358 -6.83 0.29 -8.94
CA ALA A 358 -6.42 -0.48 -10.11
C ALA A 358 -6.35 -2.00 -9.82
N ILE A 359 -5.91 -2.37 -8.61
CA ILE A 359 -5.96 -3.77 -8.15
C ILE A 359 -7.40 -4.26 -8.08
N GLY A 360 -8.32 -3.45 -7.52
CA GLY A 360 -9.73 -3.79 -7.41
C GLY A 360 -10.38 -4.06 -8.77
N GLU A 361 -10.12 -3.20 -9.75
CA GLU A 361 -10.62 -3.39 -11.13
C GLU A 361 -10.04 -4.66 -11.76
N ALA A 362 -8.72 -4.88 -11.65
CA ALA A 362 -8.07 -6.09 -12.18
C ALA A 362 -8.62 -7.39 -11.56
N VAL A 363 -8.83 -7.42 -10.24
CA VAL A 363 -9.45 -8.56 -9.54
C VAL A 363 -10.89 -8.79 -10.03
N SER A 364 -11.65 -7.72 -10.18
CA SER A 364 -13.02 -7.78 -10.69
C SER A 364 -13.07 -8.32 -12.12
N GLU A 365 -12.14 -7.91 -12.98
CA GLU A 365 -11.98 -8.45 -14.35
C GLU A 365 -11.65 -9.93 -14.36
N MET A 366 -10.67 -10.38 -13.55
CA MET A 366 -10.32 -11.80 -13.41
C MET A 366 -11.51 -12.69 -13.04
N LEU A 367 -12.46 -12.16 -12.25
CA LEU A 367 -13.62 -12.93 -11.75
C LEU A 367 -14.85 -12.86 -12.63
N THR A 368 -14.95 -11.89 -13.54
CA THR A 368 -16.17 -11.66 -14.31
C THR A 368 -16.03 -11.91 -15.82
N HIS A 369 -14.82 -12.18 -16.31
CA HIS A 369 -14.54 -12.46 -17.72
C HIS A 369 -14.23 -13.94 -18.00
N ASP A 370 -14.37 -14.83 -17.01
CA ASP A 370 -14.24 -16.30 -17.15
C ASP A 370 -15.59 -16.97 -17.54
#